data_bc79066292f41cd9fbf7144ffabbadc3
#
_entry.id   bc79066292f41cd9fbf7144ffabbadc3
#
_cell.length_a   1.000
_cell.length_b   1.000
_cell.length_c   1.000
_cell.angle_alpha   90.00
_cell.angle_beta   90.00
_cell.angle_gamma   90.00
#
_symmetry.space_group_name_H-M   'P 1'
#
loop_
_entity.id
_entity.type
_entity.pdbx_description
1 polymer ?
#
loop_
_entity_poly.entity_id
_entity_poly.type
_entity_poly.pdbx_seq_one_letter_code
_entity_poly.pdbx_strand_id
1 'polypeptide(L)'
;MVVEPRRRMGRPPATIDGRTVPERLVEVSLRLFADRGFEGTSVQDVVSAAGVTKGAMYHYFDSKDDLLAEIYARVLREQMERLEAFVHADLPIEERVFGAAADVVVTTIEHLDNTTVFFRSLHQLSEPKQKEVRRERRRYHDAFRGMVLEGQGSGAFRDDIAADLVVDFFFGSVHHLPMWWKAGRRIDAASVGESFATLLLGSLRPD
;
A
#
# COMPACT_ATOMS: atom_id res chain seq x y z
N MET A 1 36.44 -5.66 -36.86
CA MET A 1 35.41 -6.57 -36.44
C MET A 1 35.46 -6.62 -34.90
N VAL A 2 34.67 -5.78 -34.25
CA VAL A 2 34.67 -5.64 -32.76
C VAL A 2 33.68 -6.65 -32.23
N VAL A 3 34.16 -7.62 -31.42
CA VAL A 3 33.34 -8.63 -30.77
C VAL A 3 32.77 -8.02 -29.51
N GLU A 4 31.45 -7.75 -29.48
CA GLU A 4 30.74 -7.33 -28.27
C GLU A 4 30.77 -8.45 -27.21
N PRO A 5 31.03 -8.11 -25.93
CA PRO A 5 30.99 -9.10 -24.86
C PRO A 5 29.54 -9.48 -24.57
N ARG A 6 29.20 -10.76 -24.76
CA ARG A 6 27.92 -11.36 -24.33
C ARG A 6 27.71 -11.10 -22.83
N ARG A 7 26.68 -10.30 -22.48
CA ARG A 7 26.15 -10.22 -21.11
C ARG A 7 25.81 -11.64 -20.65
N ARG A 8 26.50 -12.13 -19.63
CA ARG A 8 26.13 -13.35 -18.93
C ARG A 8 24.75 -13.10 -18.31
N MET A 9 23.72 -13.74 -18.83
CA MET A 9 22.43 -13.88 -18.15
C MET A 9 22.69 -14.61 -16.84
N GLY A 10 22.49 -13.92 -15.71
CA GLY A 10 22.55 -14.54 -14.38
C GLY A 10 21.53 -15.68 -14.30
N ARG A 11 21.91 -16.74 -13.55
CA ARG A 11 20.99 -17.85 -13.26
C ARG A 11 19.70 -17.27 -12.68
N PRO A 12 18.50 -17.68 -13.18
CA PRO A 12 17.25 -17.22 -12.62
C PRO A 12 17.24 -17.44 -11.09
N PRO A 13 16.68 -16.53 -10.29
CA PRO A 13 16.64 -16.68 -8.85
C PRO A 13 15.99 -18.02 -8.48
N ALA A 14 16.56 -18.70 -7.48
CA ALA A 14 16.02 -19.95 -6.98
C ALA A 14 14.60 -19.70 -6.45
N THR A 15 13.62 -20.40 -7.01
CA THR A 15 12.22 -20.32 -6.56
C THR A 15 11.90 -21.53 -5.67
N ILE A 16 11.17 -21.28 -4.59
CA ILE A 16 10.56 -22.28 -3.74
C ILE A 16 9.06 -22.04 -3.81
N ASP A 17 8.29 -23.04 -4.21
CA ASP A 17 6.84 -22.93 -4.43
C ASP A 17 6.44 -21.80 -5.40
N GLY A 18 7.24 -21.59 -6.46
CA GLY A 18 7.00 -20.56 -7.48
C GLY A 18 7.38 -19.13 -7.06
N ARG A 19 7.84 -18.91 -5.82
CA ARG A 19 8.25 -17.60 -5.30
C ARG A 19 9.77 -17.52 -5.16
N THR A 20 10.30 -16.33 -5.38
CA THR A 20 11.71 -16.03 -5.10
C THR A 20 11.97 -15.96 -3.60
N VAL A 21 13.22 -16.12 -3.20
CA VAL A 21 13.62 -16.02 -1.78
C VAL A 21 13.22 -14.68 -1.16
N PRO A 22 13.46 -13.49 -1.78
CA PRO A 22 13.04 -12.21 -1.21
C PRO A 22 11.51 -12.09 -1.08
N GLU A 23 10.73 -12.51 -2.06
CA GLU A 23 9.25 -12.49 -1.97
C GLU A 23 8.75 -13.32 -0.79
N ARG A 24 9.31 -14.51 -0.60
CA ARG A 24 8.96 -15.40 0.50
C ARG A 24 9.34 -14.82 1.86
N LEU A 25 10.53 -14.19 1.96
CA LEU A 25 10.97 -13.51 3.18
C LEU A 25 10.03 -12.36 3.55
N VAL A 26 9.65 -11.52 2.59
CA VAL A 26 8.72 -10.40 2.80
C VAL A 26 7.35 -10.89 3.26
N GLU A 27 6.77 -11.90 2.59
CA GLU A 27 5.46 -12.45 2.93
C GLU A 27 5.43 -13.09 4.33
N VAL A 28 6.45 -13.87 4.66
CA VAL A 28 6.57 -14.50 5.98
C VAL A 28 6.76 -13.44 7.06
N SER A 29 7.61 -12.42 6.80
CA SER A 29 7.83 -11.32 7.73
C SER A 29 6.55 -10.54 8.00
N LEU A 30 5.77 -10.24 6.96
CA LEU A 30 4.48 -9.56 7.09
C LEU A 30 3.56 -10.32 8.06
N ARG A 31 3.38 -11.63 7.87
CA ARG A 31 2.53 -12.46 8.75
C ARG A 31 3.04 -12.45 10.20
N LEU A 32 4.34 -12.66 10.40
CA LEU A 32 4.92 -12.68 11.74
C LEU A 32 4.84 -11.32 12.43
N PHE A 33 5.03 -10.22 11.69
CA PHE A 33 4.91 -8.85 12.22
C PHE A 33 3.45 -8.49 12.55
N ALA A 34 2.49 -8.97 11.76
CA ALA A 34 1.07 -8.81 12.06
C ALA A 34 0.66 -9.56 13.34
N ASP A 35 1.11 -10.80 13.47
CA ASP A 35 0.73 -11.69 14.58
C ASP A 35 1.43 -11.33 15.91
N ARG A 36 2.76 -11.11 15.87
CA ARG A 36 3.63 -11.01 17.06
C ARG A 36 4.21 -9.62 17.27
N GLY A 37 3.99 -8.72 16.32
CA GLY A 37 4.65 -7.41 16.27
C GLY A 37 6.09 -7.49 15.75
N PHE A 38 6.61 -6.35 15.34
CA PHE A 38 7.98 -6.25 14.80
C PHE A 38 9.04 -6.61 15.86
N GLU A 39 8.94 -6.05 17.07
CA GLU A 39 9.88 -6.33 18.16
C GLU A 39 9.82 -7.79 18.63
N GLY A 40 8.63 -8.39 18.66
CA GLY A 40 8.41 -9.77 19.07
C GLY A 40 8.86 -10.82 18.03
N THR A 41 9.34 -10.40 16.86
CA THR A 41 9.78 -11.30 15.78
C THR A 41 11.29 -11.18 15.57
N SER A 42 12.00 -12.29 15.69
CA SER A 42 13.45 -12.36 15.42
C SER A 42 13.74 -12.71 13.96
N VAL A 43 14.96 -12.39 13.51
CA VAL A 43 15.48 -12.87 12.20
C VAL A 43 15.43 -14.40 12.12
N GLN A 44 15.67 -15.10 13.24
CA GLN A 44 15.61 -16.56 13.27
C GLN A 44 14.20 -17.08 13.01
N ASP A 45 13.17 -16.42 13.56
CA ASP A 45 11.78 -16.78 13.29
C ASP A 45 11.44 -16.62 11.82
N VAL A 46 11.85 -15.49 11.21
CA VAL A 46 11.63 -15.22 9.79
C VAL A 46 12.26 -16.26 8.89
N VAL A 47 13.58 -16.55 9.06
CA VAL A 47 14.28 -17.50 8.18
C VAL A 47 13.78 -18.93 8.37
N SER A 48 13.43 -19.31 9.61
CA SER A 48 12.85 -20.62 9.91
C SER A 48 11.48 -20.80 9.25
N ALA A 49 10.60 -19.81 9.37
CA ALA A 49 9.29 -19.85 8.76
C ALA A 49 9.33 -19.74 7.22
N ALA A 50 10.32 -19.02 6.67
CA ALA A 50 10.56 -18.93 5.23
C ALA A 50 11.24 -20.18 4.66
N GLY A 51 11.77 -21.09 5.49
CA GLY A 51 12.51 -22.26 5.04
C GLY A 51 13.83 -21.91 4.33
N VAL A 52 14.50 -20.83 4.76
CA VAL A 52 15.78 -20.36 4.20
C VAL A 52 16.84 -20.23 5.29
N THR A 53 18.11 -20.07 4.88
CA THR A 53 19.20 -19.82 5.83
C THR A 53 19.33 -18.34 6.15
N LYS A 54 19.97 -17.99 7.29
CA LYS A 54 20.34 -16.59 7.59
C LYS A 54 21.20 -15.98 6.49
N GLY A 55 22.15 -16.75 5.95
CA GLY A 55 23.00 -16.29 4.84
C GLY A 55 22.20 -15.94 3.60
N ALA A 56 21.16 -16.72 3.27
CA ALA A 56 20.27 -16.40 2.16
C ALA A 56 19.46 -15.13 2.41
N MET A 57 19.00 -14.90 3.64
CA MET A 57 18.33 -13.64 3.99
C MET A 57 19.28 -12.45 3.85
N TYR A 58 20.47 -12.53 4.46
CA TYR A 58 21.45 -11.43 4.44
C TYR A 58 22.03 -11.13 3.04
N HIS A 59 21.82 -12.02 2.07
CA HIS A 59 22.12 -11.74 0.67
C HIS A 59 21.17 -10.70 0.06
N TYR A 60 19.94 -10.57 0.57
CA TYR A 60 18.90 -9.68 0.03
C TYR A 60 18.54 -8.53 0.97
N PHE A 61 18.64 -8.74 2.28
CA PHE A 61 18.22 -7.79 3.31
C PHE A 61 19.27 -7.74 4.42
N ASP A 62 19.82 -6.57 4.67
CA ASP A 62 20.86 -6.40 5.68
C ASP A 62 20.32 -6.51 7.12
N SER A 63 19.03 -6.33 7.31
CA SER A 63 18.39 -6.29 8.62
C SER A 63 16.90 -6.64 8.58
N LYS A 64 16.32 -6.84 9.76
CA LYS A 64 14.86 -6.94 9.95
C LYS A 64 14.15 -5.61 9.57
N ASP A 65 14.82 -4.48 9.75
CA ASP A 65 14.36 -3.15 9.34
C ASP A 65 14.23 -3.02 7.81
N ASP A 66 15.11 -3.68 7.04
CA ASP A 66 14.99 -3.73 5.58
C ASP A 66 13.78 -4.53 5.12
N LEU A 67 13.48 -5.65 5.79
CA LEU A 67 12.27 -6.43 5.52
C LEU A 67 11.00 -5.61 5.79
N LEU A 68 10.97 -4.87 6.91
CA LEU A 68 9.84 -4.00 7.22
C LEU A 68 9.72 -2.87 6.20
N ALA A 69 10.83 -2.22 5.82
CA ALA A 69 10.84 -1.17 4.80
C ALA A 69 10.34 -1.69 3.43
N GLU A 70 10.74 -2.92 3.03
CA GLU A 70 10.28 -3.52 1.78
C GLU A 70 8.78 -3.86 1.82
N ILE A 71 8.24 -4.29 2.96
CA ILE A 71 6.78 -4.47 3.14
C ILE A 71 6.06 -3.14 2.85
N TYR A 72 6.53 -2.03 3.43
CA TYR A 72 5.95 -0.71 3.19
C TYR A 72 6.05 -0.28 1.72
N ALA A 73 7.25 -0.43 1.15
CA ALA A 73 7.50 -0.04 -0.24
C ALA A 73 6.61 -0.81 -1.21
N ARG A 74 6.40 -2.11 -0.98
CA ARG A 74 5.53 -2.95 -1.79
C ARG A 74 4.07 -2.50 -1.74
N VAL A 75 3.53 -2.29 -0.53
CA VAL A 75 2.16 -1.82 -0.34
C VAL A 75 1.93 -0.47 -1.05
N LEU A 76 2.86 0.47 -0.87
CA LEU A 76 2.75 1.80 -1.49
C LEU A 76 2.87 1.77 -3.01
N ARG A 77 3.74 0.90 -3.57
CA ARG A 77 3.84 0.70 -5.03
C ARG A 77 2.53 0.15 -5.59
N GLU A 78 2.00 -0.93 -5.01
CA GLU A 78 0.74 -1.54 -5.44
C GLU A 78 -0.43 -0.54 -5.38
N GLN A 79 -0.53 0.23 -4.30
CA GLN A 79 -1.55 1.27 -4.17
C GLN A 79 -1.38 2.37 -5.22
N MET A 80 -0.14 2.80 -5.49
CA MET A 80 0.13 3.85 -6.48
C MET A 80 -0.19 3.39 -7.90
N GLU A 81 0.21 2.18 -8.28
CA GLU A 81 -0.11 1.59 -9.59
C GLU A 81 -1.61 1.51 -9.83
N ARG A 82 -2.39 1.12 -8.81
CA ARG A 82 -3.86 1.06 -8.89
C ARG A 82 -4.47 2.46 -9.02
N LEU A 83 -3.98 3.43 -8.23
CA LEU A 83 -4.45 4.80 -8.29
C LEU A 83 -4.15 5.46 -9.65
N GLU A 84 -2.97 5.24 -10.21
CA GLU A 84 -2.57 5.76 -11.53
C GLU A 84 -3.52 5.28 -12.64
N ALA A 85 -4.09 4.09 -12.54
CA ALA A 85 -5.10 3.62 -13.48
C ALA A 85 -6.37 4.51 -13.48
N PHE A 86 -6.80 4.99 -12.31
CA PHE A 86 -7.93 5.92 -12.21
C PHE A 86 -7.54 7.36 -12.60
N VAL A 87 -6.33 7.81 -12.21
CA VAL A 87 -5.84 9.16 -12.57
C VAL A 87 -5.83 9.36 -14.09
N HIS A 88 -5.47 8.32 -14.84
CA HIS A 88 -5.32 8.39 -16.30
C HIS A 88 -6.48 7.77 -17.09
N ALA A 89 -7.55 7.35 -16.43
CA ALA A 89 -8.72 6.79 -17.10
C ALA A 89 -9.45 7.88 -17.93
N ASP A 90 -9.91 7.52 -19.12
CA ASP A 90 -10.76 8.38 -19.96
C ASP A 90 -12.22 8.27 -19.49
N LEU A 91 -12.49 8.79 -18.30
CA LEU A 91 -13.78 8.77 -17.62
C LEU A 91 -14.05 10.15 -16.98
N PRO A 92 -15.33 10.51 -16.73
CA PRO A 92 -15.67 11.66 -15.92
C PRO A 92 -14.95 11.65 -14.57
N ILE A 93 -14.60 12.84 -14.05
CA ILE A 93 -13.82 12.95 -12.82
C ILE A 93 -14.53 12.31 -11.63
N GLU A 94 -15.86 12.37 -11.58
CA GLU A 94 -16.69 11.76 -10.54
C GLU A 94 -16.53 10.23 -10.54
N GLU A 95 -16.51 9.60 -11.72
CA GLU A 95 -16.34 8.14 -11.86
C GLU A 95 -14.91 7.72 -11.48
N ARG A 96 -13.91 8.52 -11.84
CA ARG A 96 -12.50 8.29 -11.49
C ARG A 96 -12.30 8.36 -9.97
N VAL A 97 -12.82 9.41 -9.32
CA VAL A 97 -12.73 9.59 -7.87
C VAL A 97 -13.53 8.51 -7.15
N PHE A 98 -14.72 8.15 -7.64
CA PHE A 98 -15.52 7.05 -7.09
C PHE A 98 -14.75 5.74 -7.12
N GLY A 99 -14.24 5.36 -8.29
CA GLY A 99 -13.48 4.13 -8.49
C GLY A 99 -12.24 4.06 -7.59
N ALA A 100 -11.44 5.14 -7.56
CA ALA A 100 -10.24 5.23 -6.72
C ALA A 100 -10.59 5.15 -5.22
N ALA A 101 -11.66 5.82 -4.79
CA ALA A 101 -12.10 5.77 -3.39
C ALA A 101 -12.61 4.38 -2.99
N ALA A 102 -13.39 3.73 -3.84
CA ALA A 102 -13.87 2.36 -3.59
C ALA A 102 -12.71 1.37 -3.55
N ASP A 103 -11.77 1.46 -4.51
CA ASP A 103 -10.63 0.58 -4.64
C ASP A 103 -9.72 0.61 -3.41
N VAL A 104 -9.37 1.78 -2.89
CA VAL A 104 -8.51 1.89 -1.71
C VAL A 104 -9.16 1.30 -0.46
N VAL A 105 -10.47 1.40 -0.32
CA VAL A 105 -11.21 0.79 0.79
C VAL A 105 -11.22 -0.73 0.67
N VAL A 106 -11.55 -1.25 -0.52
CA VAL A 106 -11.58 -2.70 -0.79
C VAL A 106 -10.20 -3.31 -0.53
N THR A 107 -9.14 -2.74 -1.12
CA THR A 107 -7.78 -3.24 -0.96
C THR A 107 -7.28 -3.12 0.48
N THR A 108 -7.67 -2.08 1.21
CA THR A 108 -7.38 -1.96 2.66
C THR A 108 -8.03 -3.09 3.46
N ILE A 109 -9.27 -3.45 3.14
CA ILE A 109 -9.99 -4.55 3.80
C ILE A 109 -9.40 -5.91 3.44
N GLU A 110 -9.09 -6.14 2.17
CA GLU A 110 -8.50 -7.39 1.70
C GLU A 110 -7.09 -7.64 2.27
N HIS A 111 -6.38 -6.57 2.61
CA HIS A 111 -5.01 -6.61 3.12
C HIS A 111 -4.88 -5.99 4.53
N LEU A 112 -5.81 -6.34 5.44
CA LEU A 112 -5.82 -5.79 6.82
C LEU A 112 -4.52 -6.02 7.58
N ASP A 113 -3.83 -7.15 7.36
CA ASP A 113 -2.54 -7.45 7.98
C ASP A 113 -1.48 -6.44 7.54
N ASN A 114 -1.41 -6.13 6.25
CA ASN A 114 -0.51 -5.11 5.70
C ASN A 114 -0.78 -3.76 6.36
N THR A 115 -2.06 -3.38 6.42
CA THR A 115 -2.52 -2.12 6.99
C THR A 115 -2.20 -2.04 8.48
N THR A 116 -2.42 -3.13 9.20
CA THR A 116 -2.12 -3.23 10.64
C THR A 116 -0.63 -3.06 10.91
N VAL A 117 0.23 -3.78 10.18
CA VAL A 117 1.69 -3.64 10.27
C VAL A 117 2.11 -2.22 9.91
N PHE A 118 1.54 -1.66 8.81
CA PHE A 118 1.82 -0.32 8.34
C PHE A 118 1.61 0.74 9.44
N PHE A 119 0.46 0.74 10.12
CA PHE A 119 0.18 1.78 11.13
C PHE A 119 0.88 1.54 12.47
N ARG A 120 1.11 0.27 12.85
CA ARG A 120 1.71 -0.05 14.14
C ARG A 120 3.23 0.03 14.16
N SER A 121 3.90 -0.19 13.04
CA SER A 121 5.33 -0.41 13.03
C SER A 121 6.16 0.68 12.35
N LEU A 122 5.53 1.73 11.77
CA LEU A 122 6.26 2.80 11.08
C LEU A 122 7.33 3.47 11.96
N HIS A 123 7.02 3.69 13.24
CA HIS A 123 7.93 4.32 14.19
C HIS A 123 9.14 3.44 14.54
N GLN A 124 9.12 2.16 14.19
CA GLN A 124 10.18 1.18 14.44
C GLN A 124 11.21 1.14 13.31
N LEU A 125 10.91 1.74 12.16
CA LEU A 125 11.88 1.94 11.09
C LEU A 125 12.95 2.95 11.48
N SER A 126 14.17 2.79 10.94
CA SER A 126 15.21 3.80 11.01
C SER A 126 14.75 5.12 10.39
N GLU A 127 15.26 6.25 10.88
CA GLU A 127 14.83 7.58 10.43
C GLU A 127 14.90 7.79 8.91
N PRO A 128 15.97 7.36 8.19
CA PRO A 128 16.02 7.47 6.73
C PRO A 128 14.87 6.73 6.05
N LYS A 129 14.54 5.51 6.49
CA LYS A 129 13.47 4.70 5.93
C LYS A 129 12.08 5.28 6.26
N GLN A 130 11.90 5.82 7.46
CA GLN A 130 10.67 6.54 7.78
C GLN A 130 10.44 7.73 6.84
N LYS A 131 11.51 8.51 6.53
CA LYS A 131 11.42 9.63 5.59
C LYS A 131 11.04 9.17 4.18
N GLU A 132 11.60 8.05 3.73
CA GLU A 132 11.25 7.47 2.43
C GLU A 132 9.79 7.01 2.36
N VAL A 133 9.33 6.23 3.33
CA VAL A 133 7.93 5.79 3.42
C VAL A 133 6.98 6.99 3.47
N ARG A 134 7.29 8.02 4.26
CA ARG A 134 6.47 9.24 4.31
C ARG A 134 6.43 9.99 2.99
N ARG A 135 7.53 10.00 2.23
CA ARG A 135 7.59 10.63 0.90
C ARG A 135 6.68 9.89 -0.09
N GLU A 136 6.77 8.57 -0.16
CA GLU A 136 5.93 7.77 -1.07
C GLU A 136 4.44 7.86 -0.69
N ARG A 137 4.14 7.82 0.61
CA ARG A 137 2.77 8.04 1.09
C ARG A 137 2.24 9.42 0.70
N ARG A 138 3.05 10.47 0.83
CA ARG A 138 2.66 11.82 0.40
C ARG A 138 2.38 11.86 -1.09
N ARG A 139 3.24 11.25 -1.92
CA ARG A 139 3.03 11.15 -3.37
C ARG A 139 1.67 10.53 -3.71
N TYR A 140 1.29 9.45 -3.01
CA TYR A 140 -0.02 8.82 -3.17
C TYR A 140 -1.17 9.76 -2.80
N HIS A 141 -1.08 10.45 -1.66
CA HIS A 141 -2.07 11.44 -1.24
C HIS A 141 -2.17 12.62 -2.22
N ASP A 142 -1.03 13.10 -2.72
CA ASP A 142 -0.99 14.21 -3.70
C ASP A 142 -1.63 13.82 -5.04
N ALA A 143 -1.47 12.58 -5.49
CA ALA A 143 -2.12 12.08 -6.69
C ALA A 143 -3.66 12.03 -6.53
N PHE A 144 -4.17 11.52 -5.41
CA PHE A 144 -5.59 11.52 -5.10
C PHE A 144 -6.15 12.95 -4.98
N ARG A 145 -5.42 13.82 -4.27
CA ARG A 145 -5.72 15.25 -4.15
C ARG A 145 -5.81 15.94 -5.51
N GLY A 146 -4.93 15.58 -6.44
CA GLY A 146 -4.95 16.08 -7.81
C GLY A 146 -6.28 15.86 -8.51
N MET A 147 -6.89 14.68 -8.34
CA MET A 147 -8.24 14.40 -8.89
C MET A 147 -9.33 15.25 -8.22
N VAL A 148 -9.26 15.47 -6.91
CA VAL A 148 -10.22 16.36 -6.22
C VAL A 148 -10.10 17.78 -6.74
N LEU A 149 -8.86 18.30 -6.88
CA LEU A 149 -8.61 19.64 -7.44
C LEU A 149 -9.08 19.78 -8.90
N GLU A 150 -8.91 18.75 -9.72
CA GLU A 150 -9.43 18.73 -11.09
C GLU A 150 -10.97 18.86 -11.10
N GLY A 151 -11.65 18.10 -10.23
CA GLY A 151 -13.09 18.19 -10.08
C GLY A 151 -13.57 19.56 -9.58
N GLN A 152 -12.86 20.17 -8.63
CA GLN A 152 -13.13 21.54 -8.16
C GLN A 152 -12.91 22.56 -9.28
N GLY A 153 -11.81 22.45 -10.01
CA GLY A 153 -11.48 23.36 -11.11
C GLY A 153 -12.42 23.28 -12.31
N SER A 154 -13.05 22.11 -12.54
CA SER A 154 -14.06 21.90 -13.58
C SER A 154 -15.48 22.25 -13.13
N GLY A 155 -15.72 22.53 -11.84
CA GLY A 155 -17.05 22.76 -11.27
C GLY A 155 -17.87 21.47 -11.03
N ALA A 156 -17.27 20.29 -11.23
CA ALA A 156 -17.89 19.00 -10.89
C ALA A 156 -18.01 18.82 -9.37
N PHE A 157 -17.07 19.40 -8.61
CA PHE A 157 -17.03 19.37 -7.16
C PHE A 157 -17.10 20.78 -6.57
N ARG A 158 -17.69 20.89 -5.37
CA ARG A 158 -17.66 22.14 -4.59
C ARG A 158 -16.20 22.51 -4.25
N ASP A 159 -15.90 23.80 -4.21
CA ASP A 159 -14.55 24.33 -3.98
C ASP A 159 -14.41 25.15 -2.69
N ASP A 160 -15.48 25.28 -1.92
CA ASP A 160 -15.49 25.95 -0.62
C ASP A 160 -14.82 25.15 0.52
N ILE A 161 -14.57 23.84 0.28
CA ILE A 161 -13.77 22.96 1.16
C ILE A 161 -12.44 22.66 0.49
N ALA A 162 -11.34 22.97 1.17
CA ALA A 162 -10.01 22.71 0.65
C ALA A 162 -9.79 21.22 0.33
N ALA A 163 -9.24 20.91 -0.84
CA ALA A 163 -9.00 19.53 -1.30
C ALA A 163 -8.13 18.72 -0.30
N ASP A 164 -7.17 19.37 0.36
CA ASP A 164 -6.36 18.72 1.41
C ASP A 164 -7.24 18.19 2.54
N LEU A 165 -8.20 18.99 3.01
CA LEU A 165 -9.10 18.58 4.10
C LEU A 165 -10.03 17.44 3.68
N VAL A 166 -10.53 17.45 2.45
CA VAL A 166 -11.32 16.35 1.88
C VAL A 166 -10.53 15.06 1.87
N VAL A 167 -9.29 15.11 1.39
CA VAL A 167 -8.39 13.95 1.30
C VAL A 167 -8.02 13.43 2.69
N ASP A 168 -7.66 14.31 3.62
CA ASP A 168 -7.31 13.94 4.99
C ASP A 168 -8.50 13.30 5.72
N PHE A 169 -9.72 13.85 5.55
CA PHE A 169 -10.94 13.27 6.09
C PHE A 169 -11.21 11.86 5.55
N PHE A 170 -11.14 11.71 4.23
CA PHE A 170 -11.36 10.42 3.57
C PHE A 170 -10.34 9.37 4.02
N PHE A 171 -9.04 9.67 3.90
CA PHE A 171 -8.00 8.73 4.32
C PHE A 171 -7.98 8.48 5.82
N GLY A 172 -8.33 9.46 6.65
CA GLY A 172 -8.53 9.26 8.08
C GLY A 172 -9.58 8.18 8.37
N SER A 173 -10.68 8.18 7.62
CA SER A 173 -11.72 7.15 7.73
C SER A 173 -11.24 5.79 7.24
N VAL A 174 -10.54 5.72 6.10
CA VAL A 174 -9.96 4.48 5.56
C VAL A 174 -8.91 3.88 6.51
N HIS A 175 -8.03 4.70 7.06
CA HIS A 175 -7.00 4.26 8.01
C HIS A 175 -7.57 3.69 9.31
N HIS A 176 -8.83 4.03 9.64
CA HIS A 176 -9.50 3.51 10.82
C HIS A 176 -10.17 2.13 10.60
N LEU A 177 -10.26 1.64 9.36
CA LEU A 177 -10.86 0.34 9.01
C LEU A 177 -10.34 -0.83 9.86
N PRO A 178 -9.03 -1.00 10.12
CA PRO A 178 -8.51 -2.11 10.92
C PRO A 178 -9.03 -2.14 12.36
N MET A 179 -9.53 -1.02 12.88
CA MET A 179 -10.04 -0.92 14.25
C MET A 179 -11.43 -1.51 14.41
N TRP A 180 -12.25 -1.48 13.38
CA TRP A 180 -13.66 -1.90 13.46
C TRP A 180 -14.07 -2.95 12.43
N TRP A 181 -13.34 -3.08 11.31
CA TRP A 181 -13.64 -4.11 10.31
C TRP A 181 -13.21 -5.49 10.83
N LYS A 182 -14.10 -6.49 10.67
CA LYS A 182 -13.82 -7.89 11.00
C LYS A 182 -14.35 -8.77 9.87
N ALA A 183 -13.59 -9.78 9.48
CA ALA A 183 -14.04 -10.79 8.54
C ALA A 183 -15.32 -11.48 9.02
N GLY A 184 -16.21 -11.85 8.09
CA GLY A 184 -17.49 -12.50 8.40
C GLY A 184 -18.65 -11.54 8.76
N ARG A 185 -18.48 -10.24 8.56
CA ARG A 185 -19.62 -9.29 8.63
C ARG A 185 -20.63 -9.54 7.52
N ARG A 186 -21.88 -9.07 7.72
CA ARG A 186 -22.96 -9.14 6.71
C ARG A 186 -22.72 -8.27 5.48
N ILE A 187 -21.79 -7.31 5.56
CA ILE A 187 -21.44 -6.37 4.50
C ILE A 187 -20.06 -6.77 3.99
N ASP A 188 -19.93 -7.03 2.70
CA ASP A 188 -18.64 -7.37 2.05
C ASP A 188 -17.78 -6.13 1.79
N ALA A 189 -16.52 -6.35 1.41
CA ALA A 189 -15.55 -5.28 1.15
C ALA A 189 -15.99 -4.35 0.02
N ALA A 190 -16.60 -4.90 -1.04
CA ALA A 190 -17.07 -4.13 -2.19
C ALA A 190 -18.16 -3.14 -1.77
N SER A 191 -19.17 -3.62 -1.04
CA SER A 191 -20.26 -2.76 -0.52
C SER A 191 -19.75 -1.66 0.41
N VAL A 192 -18.71 -1.93 1.22
CA VAL A 192 -18.09 -0.89 2.06
C VAL A 192 -17.34 0.11 1.19
N GLY A 193 -16.59 -0.35 0.18
CA GLY A 193 -15.89 0.52 -0.76
C GLY A 193 -16.84 1.47 -1.48
N GLU A 194 -17.93 0.96 -2.05
CA GLU A 194 -18.97 1.74 -2.70
C GLU A 194 -19.63 2.76 -1.75
N SER A 195 -19.86 2.35 -0.49
CA SER A 195 -20.46 3.25 0.51
C SER A 195 -19.53 4.41 0.86
N PHE A 196 -18.23 4.14 1.05
CA PHE A 196 -17.23 5.17 1.31
C PHE A 196 -17.09 6.14 0.12
N ALA A 197 -17.04 5.60 -1.10
CA ALA A 197 -17.00 6.41 -2.33
C ALA A 197 -18.26 7.28 -2.48
N THR A 198 -19.44 6.72 -2.20
CA THR A 198 -20.70 7.45 -2.21
C THR A 198 -20.72 8.59 -1.18
N LEU A 199 -20.25 8.34 0.04
CA LEU A 199 -20.15 9.37 1.08
C LEU A 199 -19.17 10.47 0.69
N LEU A 200 -18.00 10.10 0.14
CA LEU A 200 -17.01 11.07 -0.34
C LEU A 200 -17.62 11.95 -1.44
N LEU A 201 -18.18 11.35 -2.51
CA LEU A 201 -18.79 12.12 -3.60
C LEU A 201 -19.99 12.94 -3.13
N GLY A 202 -20.78 12.40 -2.19
CA GLY A 202 -21.87 13.14 -1.57
C GLY A 202 -21.41 14.42 -0.87
N SER A 203 -20.23 14.38 -0.23
CA SER A 203 -19.63 15.56 0.42
C SER A 203 -19.01 16.57 -0.57
N LEU A 204 -18.77 16.15 -1.80
CA LEU A 204 -18.16 16.96 -2.87
C LEU A 204 -19.19 17.57 -3.84
N ARG A 205 -20.48 17.26 -3.68
CA ARG A 205 -21.51 17.83 -4.58
C ARG A 205 -21.55 19.36 -4.48
N PRO A 206 -21.58 20.06 -5.61
CA PRO A 206 -21.92 21.49 -5.63
C PRO A 206 -23.32 21.73 -5.02
N ASP A 207 -23.53 22.89 -4.43
CA ASP A 207 -24.84 23.33 -3.92
C ASP A 207 -25.86 23.52 -5.04
#